data_1eccc7715aa0b63bf587b526fb6b5262
#
_entry.id   1eccc7715aa0b63bf587b526fb6b5262
#
_cell.length_a   1.000
_cell.length_b   1.000
_cell.length_c   1.000
_cell.angle_alpha   90.00
_cell.angle_beta   90.00
_cell.angle_gamma   90.00
#
_symmetry.space_group_name_H-M   'P 1'
#
loop_
_entity.id
_entity.type
_entity.pdbx_description
1 polymer ?
#
loop_
_entity_poly.entity_id
_entity_poly.type
_entity_poly.pdbx_seq_one_letter_code
_entity_poly.pdbx_strand_id
1 'polypeptide(L)'
;KNADVVLFAGGIAPSLEGEEMMVDAPRFKGGDRTDIELPSVQREIISALKKAGKKIVFINFSGSAMGLVPESENCEAIIQAWYPGQAGGKALADVLFGNYNPAGRLPITFYKSISQLPDFQDYSMKGRTYRYMKETPLFSFGHGLSYTIFKYGDAQIEHETIAIPVTNIGNRNGEEVVQLYLQRPDDKNGPNKELRGFQR
;
A
#
# COMPACT_ATOMS: atom_id res chain seq x y z
N LYS A 1 28.86 8.49 2.96
CA LYS A 1 29.02 8.71 4.41
C LYS A 1 28.32 9.99 4.89
N ASN A 2 28.08 11.00 4.03
CA ASN A 2 27.61 12.34 4.40
C ASN A 2 26.14 12.63 4.01
N ALA A 3 25.34 11.60 3.72
CA ALA A 3 23.91 11.81 3.43
C ALA A 3 23.09 11.79 4.73
N ASP A 4 22.19 12.76 4.90
CA ASP A 4 21.27 12.84 6.03
C ASP A 4 20.09 11.88 5.86
N VAL A 5 19.67 11.68 4.60
CA VAL A 5 18.58 10.79 4.21
C VAL A 5 18.99 9.95 3.01
N VAL A 6 18.63 8.70 3.00
CA VAL A 6 18.82 7.78 1.88
C VAL A 6 17.47 7.52 1.20
N LEU A 7 17.38 7.83 -0.07
CA LEU A 7 16.25 7.41 -0.91
C LEU A 7 16.61 6.04 -1.48
N PHE A 8 15.97 4.99 -1.00
CA PHE A 8 16.20 3.63 -1.46
C PHE A 8 15.09 3.24 -2.46
N ALA A 9 15.43 3.23 -3.74
CA ALA A 9 14.55 2.76 -4.81
C ALA A 9 14.74 1.25 -4.98
N GLY A 10 13.70 0.49 -4.69
CA GLY A 10 13.72 -0.97 -4.70
C GLY A 10 12.37 -1.57 -5.02
N GLY A 11 12.21 -2.84 -4.78
CA GLY A 11 11.01 -3.60 -5.10
C GLY A 11 11.30 -4.73 -6.08
N ILE A 12 10.36 -5.05 -6.95
CA ILE A 12 10.52 -6.09 -7.97
C ILE A 12 10.20 -5.51 -9.35
N ALA A 13 11.03 -5.88 -10.33
CA ALA A 13 10.82 -5.49 -11.73
C ALA A 13 9.75 -6.39 -12.38
N PRO A 14 9.06 -5.94 -13.44
CA PRO A 14 8.13 -6.79 -14.20
C PRO A 14 8.74 -8.11 -14.67
N SER A 15 10.02 -8.12 -14.98
CA SER A 15 10.76 -9.35 -15.36
C SER A 15 10.94 -10.33 -14.19
N LEU A 16 10.84 -9.88 -12.94
CA LEU A 16 10.83 -10.73 -11.76
C LEU A 16 9.41 -11.13 -11.34
N GLU A 17 8.38 -10.36 -11.69
CA GLU A 17 7.00 -10.79 -11.49
C GLU A 17 6.60 -11.91 -12.45
N GLY A 18 7.24 -11.96 -13.62
CA GLY A 18 7.41 -13.16 -14.41
C GLY A 18 6.17 -13.80 -14.99
N GLU A 19 5.14 -13.00 -15.34
CA GLU A 19 3.92 -13.57 -15.95
C GLU A 19 4.25 -14.34 -17.22
N GLU A 20 3.83 -15.62 -17.26
CA GLU A 20 4.08 -16.57 -18.36
C GLU A 20 5.56 -16.72 -18.79
N MET A 21 6.49 -16.43 -17.91
CA MET A 21 7.91 -16.60 -18.17
C MET A 21 8.59 -17.34 -17.01
N MET A 22 9.61 -18.13 -17.35
CA MET A 22 10.43 -18.80 -16.34
C MET A 22 11.29 -17.78 -15.61
N VAL A 23 11.20 -17.77 -14.31
CA VAL A 23 12.05 -16.95 -13.44
C VAL A 23 12.92 -17.87 -12.60
N ASP A 24 14.22 -17.85 -12.87
CA ASP A 24 15.22 -18.57 -12.05
C ASP A 24 15.78 -17.62 -10.97
N ALA A 25 15.01 -17.45 -9.93
CA ALA A 25 15.38 -16.63 -8.79
C ALA A 25 14.83 -17.24 -7.50
N PRO A 26 15.50 -17.05 -6.36
CA PRO A 26 14.96 -17.47 -5.07
C PRO A 26 13.55 -16.89 -4.85
N ARG A 27 12.63 -17.74 -4.33
CA ARG A 27 11.21 -17.40 -4.08
C ARG A 27 10.34 -17.32 -5.33
N PHE A 28 10.81 -17.90 -6.42
CA PHE A 28 10.03 -18.12 -7.63
C PHE A 28 10.01 -19.59 -8.00
N LYS A 29 8.93 -20.05 -8.60
CA LYS A 29 8.78 -21.39 -9.11
C LYS A 29 7.95 -21.35 -10.39
N GLY A 30 8.55 -21.71 -11.51
CA GLY A 30 7.88 -21.76 -12.82
C GLY A 30 7.49 -20.39 -13.39
N GLY A 31 7.77 -19.30 -12.74
CA GLY A 31 7.30 -17.96 -13.11
C GLY A 31 6.46 -17.32 -12.02
N ASP A 32 5.92 -18.11 -11.09
CA ASP A 32 5.11 -17.60 -9.98
C ASP A 32 5.96 -17.32 -8.76
N ARG A 33 5.59 -16.30 -8.02
CA ARG A 33 6.14 -16.03 -6.70
C ARG A 33 5.66 -17.06 -5.69
N THR A 34 6.59 -17.60 -4.89
CA THR A 34 6.26 -18.52 -3.79
C THR A 34 6.11 -17.82 -2.44
N ASP A 35 6.43 -16.53 -2.37
CA ASP A 35 6.11 -15.65 -1.24
C ASP A 35 5.90 -14.20 -1.72
N ILE A 36 5.54 -13.31 -0.79
CA ILE A 36 5.30 -11.88 -1.08
C ILE A 36 6.41 -10.97 -0.58
N GLU A 37 7.50 -11.54 -0.12
CA GLU A 37 8.56 -10.80 0.56
C GLU A 37 9.44 -9.99 -0.42
N LEU A 38 10.01 -8.90 0.06
CA LEU A 38 11.03 -8.16 -0.66
C LEU A 38 12.28 -9.04 -0.87
N PRO A 39 13.00 -8.96 -2.00
CA PRO A 39 14.25 -9.69 -2.19
C PRO A 39 15.25 -9.49 -1.03
N SER A 40 15.84 -10.59 -0.55
CA SER A 40 16.65 -10.57 0.68
C SER A 40 17.81 -9.58 0.64
N VAL A 41 18.48 -9.46 -0.52
CA VAL A 41 19.57 -8.50 -0.70
C VAL A 41 19.13 -7.06 -0.46
N GLN A 42 17.92 -6.68 -0.84
CA GLN A 42 17.40 -5.33 -0.59
C GLN A 42 17.13 -5.12 0.91
N ARG A 43 16.58 -6.11 1.61
CA ARG A 43 16.41 -6.09 3.08
C ARG A 43 17.71 -5.96 3.82
N GLU A 44 18.72 -6.70 3.40
CA GLU A 44 20.06 -6.62 3.98
C GLU A 44 20.64 -5.22 3.85
N ILE A 45 20.50 -4.58 2.68
CA ILE A 45 20.95 -3.20 2.45
C ILE A 45 20.18 -2.23 3.36
N ILE A 46 18.84 -2.31 3.41
CA ILE A 46 18.01 -1.46 4.27
C ILE A 46 18.42 -1.63 5.74
N SER A 47 18.58 -2.89 6.20
CA SER A 47 19.02 -3.19 7.56
C SER A 47 20.42 -2.62 7.86
N ALA A 48 21.36 -2.76 6.92
CA ALA A 48 22.70 -2.19 7.08
C ALA A 48 22.69 -0.67 7.15
N LEU A 49 21.89 0.00 6.33
CA LEU A 49 21.71 1.45 6.37
C LEU A 49 21.10 1.90 7.70
N LYS A 50 20.08 1.20 8.19
CA LYS A 50 19.45 1.48 9.50
C LYS A 50 20.45 1.32 10.64
N LYS A 51 21.23 0.21 10.64
CA LYS A 51 22.31 0.00 11.63
C LYS A 51 23.39 1.07 11.57
N ALA A 52 23.63 1.65 10.40
CA ALA A 52 24.54 2.79 10.24
C ALA A 52 23.92 4.14 10.64
N GLY A 53 22.73 4.14 11.25
CA GLY A 53 22.04 5.34 11.72
C GLY A 53 21.47 6.22 10.61
N LYS A 54 21.22 5.68 9.41
CA LYS A 54 20.67 6.45 8.31
C LYS A 54 19.16 6.50 8.38
N LYS A 55 18.59 7.67 8.08
CA LYS A 55 17.16 7.82 7.77
C LYS A 55 16.91 7.30 6.37
N ILE A 56 15.86 6.48 6.18
CA ILE A 56 15.60 5.82 4.91
C ILE A 56 14.18 6.14 4.47
N VAL A 57 14.02 6.60 3.24
CA VAL A 57 12.75 6.64 2.53
C VAL A 57 12.78 5.53 1.50
N PHE A 58 11.95 4.52 1.67
CA PHE A 58 11.85 3.40 0.75
C PHE A 58 10.81 3.69 -0.34
N ILE A 59 11.23 3.64 -1.58
CA ILE A 59 10.38 3.78 -2.77
C ILE A 59 10.20 2.40 -3.36
N ASN A 60 9.03 1.80 -3.13
CA ASN A 60 8.71 0.45 -3.56
C ASN A 60 8.10 0.45 -4.96
N PHE A 61 8.80 -0.17 -5.89
CA PHE A 61 8.30 -0.44 -7.24
C PHE A 61 7.84 -1.90 -7.30
N SER A 62 6.56 -2.12 -7.46
CA SER A 62 5.97 -3.46 -7.63
C SER A 62 4.58 -3.35 -8.23
N GLY A 63 4.19 -4.30 -9.06
CA GLY A 63 2.83 -4.39 -9.61
C GLY A 63 1.82 -4.99 -8.64
N SER A 64 2.30 -5.67 -7.59
CA SER A 64 1.50 -6.38 -6.61
C SER A 64 1.87 -6.00 -5.17
N ALA A 65 1.05 -6.45 -4.21
CA ALA A 65 1.35 -6.26 -2.79
C ALA A 65 2.62 -7.01 -2.36
N MET A 66 3.42 -6.36 -1.56
CA MET A 66 4.64 -6.89 -0.96
C MET A 66 4.47 -7.02 0.56
N GLY A 67 5.11 -8.04 1.16
CA GLY A 67 5.25 -8.16 2.61
C GLY A 67 6.37 -7.24 3.09
N LEU A 68 6.03 -6.08 3.60
CA LEU A 68 6.97 -5.00 3.93
C LEU A 68 7.05 -4.73 5.44
N VAL A 69 6.82 -5.73 6.29
CA VAL A 69 6.90 -5.55 7.75
C VAL A 69 8.28 -5.02 8.18
N PRO A 70 9.41 -5.63 7.79
CA PRO A 70 10.71 -5.11 8.18
C PRO A 70 10.99 -3.69 7.64
N GLU A 71 10.51 -3.38 6.46
CA GLU A 71 10.68 -2.07 5.85
C GLU A 71 9.83 -1.00 6.58
N SER A 72 8.63 -1.36 7.06
CA SER A 72 7.79 -0.47 7.86
C SER A 72 8.39 -0.12 9.22
N GLU A 73 9.27 -0.97 9.75
CA GLU A 73 9.97 -0.76 11.02
C GLU A 73 11.32 -0.04 10.83
N ASN A 74 11.97 -0.25 9.71
CA ASN A 74 13.32 0.26 9.45
C ASN A 74 13.37 1.58 8.67
N CYS A 75 12.33 1.93 7.94
CA CYS A 75 12.28 3.14 7.12
C CYS A 75 11.38 4.21 7.78
N GLU A 76 11.76 5.45 7.63
CA GLU A 76 10.97 6.61 8.09
C GLU A 76 9.72 6.85 7.23
N ALA A 77 9.74 6.41 5.97
CA ALA A 77 8.60 6.44 5.07
C ALA A 77 8.70 5.37 3.99
N ILE A 78 7.53 4.92 3.50
CA ILE A 78 7.42 4.04 2.35
C ILE A 78 6.50 4.71 1.32
N ILE A 79 6.96 4.78 0.08
CA ILE A 79 6.16 5.23 -1.06
C ILE A 79 5.89 4.02 -1.96
N GLN A 80 4.63 3.64 -2.13
CA GLN A 80 4.23 2.66 -3.13
C GLN A 80 4.14 3.35 -4.49
N ALA A 81 5.12 3.12 -5.34
CA ALA A 81 5.25 3.79 -6.64
C ALA A 81 4.63 2.99 -7.79
N TRP A 82 4.28 1.73 -7.58
CA TRP A 82 3.82 0.81 -8.63
C TRP A 82 4.82 0.71 -9.78
N TYR A 83 4.36 0.61 -11.02
CA TYR A 83 5.16 0.76 -12.23
C TYR A 83 4.77 2.08 -12.91
N PRO A 84 5.39 3.19 -12.51
CA PRO A 84 5.03 4.50 -13.03
C PRO A 84 5.43 4.63 -14.50
N GLY A 85 4.66 5.40 -15.25
CA GLY A 85 4.97 5.70 -16.63
C GLY A 85 6.07 6.76 -16.79
N GLN A 86 6.11 7.39 -17.95
CA GLN A 86 7.15 8.35 -18.37
C GLN A 86 7.42 9.47 -17.37
N ALA A 87 6.39 9.99 -16.70
CA ALA A 87 6.50 11.08 -15.73
C ALA A 87 6.76 10.60 -14.27
N GLY A 88 7.01 9.30 -14.05
CA GLY A 88 7.12 8.72 -12.72
C GLY A 88 8.20 9.34 -11.85
N GLY A 89 9.38 9.60 -12.42
CA GLY A 89 10.47 10.25 -11.68
C GLY A 89 10.11 11.67 -11.22
N LYS A 90 9.41 12.45 -12.07
CA LYS A 90 8.93 13.78 -11.70
C LYS A 90 7.86 13.69 -10.61
N ALA A 91 6.91 12.80 -10.73
CA ALA A 91 5.85 12.62 -9.73
C ALA A 91 6.42 12.23 -8.35
N LEU A 92 7.40 11.33 -8.31
CA LEU A 92 8.11 10.97 -7.09
C LEU A 92 8.87 12.16 -6.49
N ALA A 93 9.58 12.91 -7.30
CA ALA A 93 10.29 14.12 -6.85
C ALA A 93 9.32 15.15 -6.27
N ASP A 94 8.19 15.39 -6.93
CA ASP A 94 7.19 16.35 -6.46
C ASP A 94 6.62 15.94 -5.09
N VAL A 95 6.39 14.66 -4.86
CA VAL A 95 5.97 14.14 -3.54
C VAL A 95 7.11 14.28 -2.53
N LEU A 96 8.32 13.79 -2.85
CA LEU A 96 9.45 13.76 -1.92
C LEU A 96 9.87 15.17 -1.45
N PHE A 97 9.83 16.14 -2.34
CA PHE A 97 10.18 17.54 -2.03
C PHE A 97 8.97 18.39 -1.63
N GLY A 98 7.79 17.81 -1.55
CA GLY A 98 6.59 18.48 -1.06
C GLY A 98 5.97 19.48 -2.05
N ASN A 99 6.32 19.40 -3.34
CA ASN A 99 5.66 20.17 -4.40
C ASN A 99 4.25 19.67 -4.68
N TYR A 100 3.99 18.41 -4.38
CA TYR A 100 2.67 17.79 -4.46
C TYR A 100 2.36 17.07 -3.14
N ASN A 101 1.16 17.29 -2.62
CA ASN A 101 0.66 16.59 -1.44
C ASN A 101 0.01 15.26 -1.87
N PRO A 102 0.53 14.10 -1.46
CA PRO A 102 0.00 12.82 -1.91
C PRO A 102 -1.45 12.62 -1.48
N ALA A 103 -2.28 12.16 -2.40
CA ALA A 103 -3.70 11.83 -2.18
C ALA A 103 -4.03 10.38 -2.57
N GLY A 104 -3.06 9.60 -3.02
CA GLY A 104 -3.23 8.21 -3.41
C GLY A 104 -3.70 7.34 -2.25
N ARG A 105 -4.56 6.37 -2.56
CA ARG A 105 -5.03 5.35 -1.63
C ARG A 105 -4.77 3.97 -2.23
N LEU A 106 -4.32 3.02 -1.40
CA LEU A 106 -4.02 1.67 -1.86
C LEU A 106 -5.27 0.98 -2.41
N PRO A 107 -5.25 0.52 -3.67
CA PRO A 107 -6.37 -0.19 -4.29
C PRO A 107 -6.40 -1.68 -3.96
N ILE A 108 -5.47 -2.16 -3.15
CA ILE A 108 -5.36 -3.54 -2.70
C ILE A 108 -4.94 -3.60 -1.23
N THR A 109 -5.15 -4.75 -0.58
CA THR A 109 -4.68 -5.02 0.77
C THR A 109 -3.22 -5.47 0.75
N PHE A 110 -2.37 -4.88 1.57
CA PHE A 110 -0.99 -5.32 1.80
C PHE A 110 -0.94 -6.22 3.02
N TYR A 111 -0.62 -7.48 2.82
CA TYR A 111 -0.50 -8.47 3.88
C TYR A 111 0.83 -8.34 4.62
N LYS A 112 0.88 -8.80 5.87
CA LYS A 112 2.13 -8.84 6.63
C LYS A 112 3.09 -9.90 6.11
N SER A 113 2.56 -11.05 5.74
CA SER A 113 3.29 -12.18 5.17
C SER A 113 2.35 -13.13 4.44
N ILE A 114 2.92 -14.11 3.75
CA ILE A 114 2.16 -15.16 3.07
C ILE A 114 1.28 -15.98 4.03
N SER A 115 1.62 -16.05 5.32
CA SER A 115 0.83 -16.77 6.32
C SER A 115 -0.59 -16.22 6.53
N GLN A 116 -0.84 -14.99 6.10
CA GLN A 116 -2.17 -14.39 6.11
C GLN A 116 -3.01 -14.75 4.88
N LEU A 117 -2.45 -15.45 3.91
CA LEU A 117 -3.15 -15.90 2.72
C LEU A 117 -3.65 -17.34 2.92
N PRO A 118 -4.86 -17.67 2.45
CA PRO A 118 -5.30 -19.05 2.33
C PRO A 118 -4.42 -19.84 1.37
N ASP A 119 -4.56 -21.18 1.38
CA ASP A 119 -3.88 -22.06 0.44
C ASP A 119 -4.04 -21.57 -1.00
N PHE A 120 -2.99 -21.72 -1.81
CA PHE A 120 -2.99 -21.29 -3.21
C PHE A 120 -4.08 -21.96 -4.05
N GLN A 121 -4.47 -23.19 -3.72
CA GLN A 121 -5.53 -23.93 -4.40
C GLN A 121 -6.95 -23.57 -3.91
N ASP A 122 -7.06 -22.80 -2.83
CA ASP A 122 -8.36 -22.31 -2.34
C ASP A 122 -8.77 -21.07 -3.12
N TYR A 123 -9.64 -21.21 -4.10
CA TYR A 123 -10.19 -20.11 -4.91
C TYR A 123 -11.38 -19.39 -4.25
N SER A 124 -11.74 -19.74 -3.03
CA SER A 124 -12.77 -19.00 -2.30
C SER A 124 -12.24 -17.61 -1.89
N MET A 125 -13.16 -16.67 -1.69
CA MET A 125 -12.79 -15.34 -1.16
C MET A 125 -12.64 -15.32 0.36
N LYS A 126 -12.93 -16.43 1.04
CA LYS A 126 -12.89 -16.53 2.50
C LYS A 126 -11.49 -16.23 3.02
N GLY A 127 -11.39 -15.32 3.99
CA GLY A 127 -10.12 -14.91 4.57
C GLY A 127 -9.26 -13.98 3.70
N ARG A 128 -9.72 -13.62 2.50
CA ARG A 128 -8.96 -12.76 1.57
C ARG A 128 -9.45 -11.33 1.60
N THR A 129 -8.52 -10.40 1.34
CA THR A 129 -8.76 -8.97 1.16
C THR A 129 -9.47 -8.29 2.34
N TYR A 130 -9.63 -6.99 2.28
CA TYR A 130 -10.37 -6.20 3.28
C TYR A 130 -11.83 -6.67 3.48
N ARG A 131 -12.38 -7.40 2.49
CA ARG A 131 -13.76 -7.87 2.53
C ARG A 131 -13.96 -9.04 3.48
N TYR A 132 -13.00 -9.99 3.55
CA TYR A 132 -13.21 -11.24 4.30
C TYR A 132 -12.07 -11.55 5.28
N MET A 133 -10.98 -10.80 5.27
CA MET A 133 -9.86 -10.98 6.17
C MET A 133 -10.25 -10.58 7.60
N LYS A 134 -9.95 -11.44 8.57
CA LYS A 134 -10.21 -11.17 9.99
C LYS A 134 -9.02 -10.55 10.69
N GLU A 135 -7.83 -10.85 10.23
CA GLU A 135 -6.59 -10.34 10.80
C GLU A 135 -6.29 -8.91 10.30
N THR A 136 -5.54 -8.17 11.08
CA THR A 136 -5.07 -6.84 10.67
C THR A 136 -3.95 -6.98 9.64
N PRO A 137 -4.12 -6.47 8.42
CA PRO A 137 -3.06 -6.45 7.42
C PRO A 137 -1.94 -5.49 7.79
N LEU A 138 -0.87 -5.45 7.01
CA LEU A 138 0.16 -4.42 7.14
C LEU A 138 -0.40 -3.04 6.75
N PHE A 139 -0.94 -2.92 5.55
CA PHE A 139 -1.69 -1.74 5.11
C PHE A 139 -3.04 -2.16 4.53
N SER A 140 -4.09 -1.53 5.02
CA SER A 140 -5.45 -1.81 4.56
C SER A 140 -5.69 -1.29 3.14
N PHE A 141 -6.60 -1.94 2.43
CA PHE A 141 -7.23 -1.35 1.25
C PHE A 141 -7.73 0.07 1.59
N GLY A 142 -7.49 1.03 0.73
CA GLY A 142 -7.88 2.41 0.94
C GLY A 142 -6.92 3.22 1.84
N HIS A 143 -5.83 2.61 2.34
CA HIS A 143 -4.82 3.31 3.13
C HIS A 143 -4.01 4.28 2.28
N GLY A 144 -3.67 5.42 2.88
CA GLY A 144 -2.75 6.41 2.33
C GLY A 144 -2.61 7.60 3.27
N LEU A 145 -1.49 8.27 3.18
CA LEU A 145 -1.16 9.43 4.03
C LEU A 145 -1.20 10.72 3.21
N SER A 146 -1.36 11.83 3.91
CA SER A 146 -1.33 13.18 3.34
C SER A 146 -0.39 14.06 4.17
N TYR A 147 0.15 15.12 3.57
CA TYR A 147 0.92 16.16 4.28
C TYR A 147 0.03 17.18 4.99
N THR A 148 -1.29 17.02 4.89
CA THR A 148 -2.28 17.82 5.62
C THR A 148 -3.25 16.91 6.37
N ILE A 149 -4.16 17.50 7.13
CA ILE A 149 -5.13 16.78 7.94
C ILE A 149 -6.52 17.15 7.46
N PHE A 150 -7.33 16.13 7.16
CA PHE A 150 -8.75 16.29 6.83
C PHE A 150 -9.60 15.84 8.01
N LYS A 151 -10.57 16.69 8.36
CA LYS A 151 -11.60 16.38 9.36
C LYS A 151 -12.90 16.09 8.65
N TYR A 152 -13.49 14.96 8.99
CA TYR A 152 -14.82 14.56 8.54
C TYR A 152 -15.87 15.04 9.54
N GLY A 153 -16.95 15.64 9.04
CA GLY A 153 -18.12 15.97 9.83
C GLY A 153 -19.11 14.80 9.87
N ASP A 154 -20.30 15.06 10.42
CA ASP A 154 -21.36 14.06 10.50
C ASP A 154 -21.97 13.80 9.12
N ALA A 155 -22.14 12.52 8.79
CA ALA A 155 -22.76 12.12 7.54
C ALA A 155 -24.28 12.43 7.59
N GLN A 156 -24.79 13.03 6.54
CA GLN A 156 -26.22 13.28 6.32
C GLN A 156 -26.72 12.32 5.26
N ILE A 157 -27.81 11.64 5.54
CA ILE A 157 -28.40 10.67 4.63
C ILE A 157 -29.79 11.17 4.27
N GLU A 158 -29.96 11.54 2.99
CA GLU A 158 -31.22 12.01 2.44
C GLU A 158 -31.57 11.18 1.20
N HIS A 159 -32.67 10.44 1.26
CA HIS A 159 -33.08 9.50 0.21
C HIS A 159 -31.93 8.51 -0.15
N GLU A 160 -31.41 8.60 -1.35
CA GLU A 160 -30.31 7.77 -1.86
C GLU A 160 -28.95 8.47 -1.86
N THR A 161 -28.86 9.64 -1.23
CA THR A 161 -27.65 10.47 -1.19
C THR A 161 -27.06 10.48 0.21
N ILE A 162 -25.74 10.33 0.26
CA ILE A 162 -24.96 10.50 1.47
C ILE A 162 -24.04 11.69 1.27
N ALA A 163 -24.21 12.72 2.09
CA ALA A 163 -23.36 13.91 2.11
C ALA A 163 -22.54 13.92 3.41
N ILE A 164 -21.24 14.21 3.28
CA ILE A 164 -20.34 14.34 4.43
C ILE A 164 -19.46 15.58 4.26
N PRO A 165 -19.48 16.52 5.21
CA PRO A 165 -18.55 17.65 5.18
C PRO A 165 -17.12 17.17 5.38
N VAL A 166 -16.20 17.62 4.52
CA VAL A 166 -14.77 17.36 4.67
C VAL A 166 -14.04 18.70 4.72
N THR A 167 -13.32 18.93 5.79
CA THR A 167 -12.60 20.20 6.03
C THR A 167 -11.10 19.92 6.12
N ASN A 168 -10.30 20.62 5.34
CA ASN A 168 -8.86 20.64 5.51
C ASN A 168 -8.53 21.53 6.72
N ILE A 169 -8.05 20.93 7.81
CA ILE A 169 -7.68 21.63 9.05
C ILE A 169 -6.17 21.77 9.21
N GLY A 170 -5.37 21.32 8.24
CA GLY A 170 -3.93 21.50 8.22
C GLY A 170 -3.53 22.78 7.49
N ASN A 171 -2.23 22.94 7.31
CA ASN A 171 -1.63 24.16 6.75
C ASN A 171 -1.17 24.00 5.28
N ARG A 172 -1.54 22.92 4.62
CA ARG A 172 -1.20 22.67 3.21
C ARG A 172 -2.45 22.36 2.41
N ASN A 173 -2.45 22.77 1.16
CA ASN A 173 -3.46 22.33 0.20
C ASN A 173 -3.30 20.83 -0.05
N GLY A 174 -4.39 20.14 -0.29
CA GLY A 174 -4.39 18.71 -0.56
C GLY A 174 -5.75 18.25 -1.06
N GLU A 175 -5.75 17.01 -1.51
CA GLU A 175 -6.94 16.31 -1.98
C GLU A 175 -7.18 15.11 -1.06
N GLU A 176 -8.44 14.77 -0.85
CA GLU A 176 -8.86 13.61 -0.08
C GLU A 176 -9.65 12.64 -0.97
N VAL A 177 -9.52 11.36 -0.71
CA VAL A 177 -10.36 10.34 -1.33
C VAL A 177 -11.32 9.81 -0.29
N VAL A 178 -12.52 10.35 -0.28
CA VAL A 178 -13.61 9.89 0.58
C VAL A 178 -14.08 8.54 0.10
N GLN A 179 -14.21 7.58 1.01
CA GLN A 179 -14.56 6.20 0.69
C GLN A 179 -15.80 5.80 1.51
N LEU A 180 -16.83 5.36 0.83
CA LEU A 180 -18.06 4.87 1.43
C LEU A 180 -18.04 3.34 1.49
N TYR A 181 -18.13 2.80 2.69
CA TYR A 181 -18.20 1.36 2.93
C TYR A 181 -19.55 0.97 3.52
N LEU A 182 -20.12 -0.09 2.97
CA LEU A 182 -21.31 -0.75 3.52
C LEU A 182 -20.92 -1.96 4.34
N GLN A 183 -21.50 -2.07 5.52
CA GLN A 183 -21.46 -3.27 6.38
C GLN A 183 -22.87 -3.80 6.57
N ARG A 184 -23.00 -5.12 6.64
CA ARG A 184 -24.23 -5.83 6.98
C ARG A 184 -24.00 -6.66 8.23
N PRO A 185 -24.24 -6.12 9.43
CA PRO A 185 -23.90 -6.80 10.70
C PRO A 185 -24.62 -8.14 10.89
N ASP A 186 -25.79 -8.28 10.30
CA ASP A 186 -26.62 -9.50 10.43
C ASP A 186 -26.17 -10.63 9.48
N ASP A 187 -25.39 -10.33 8.46
CA ASP A 187 -24.84 -11.30 7.51
C ASP A 187 -23.51 -11.88 8.00
N LYS A 188 -23.59 -12.93 8.81
CA LYS A 188 -22.40 -13.58 9.41
C LYS A 188 -21.47 -14.24 8.39
N ASN A 189 -21.94 -14.52 7.18
CA ASN A 189 -21.17 -15.14 6.10
C ASN A 189 -20.77 -14.14 5.01
N GLY A 190 -21.28 -12.94 5.07
CA GLY A 190 -20.99 -11.87 4.13
C GLY A 190 -19.64 -11.20 4.39
N PRO A 191 -19.28 -10.24 3.54
CA PRO A 191 -18.05 -9.48 3.71
C PRO A 191 -18.08 -8.60 4.95
N ASN A 192 -16.92 -8.40 5.59
CA ASN A 192 -16.77 -7.48 6.71
C ASN A 192 -17.25 -6.06 6.35
N LYS A 193 -16.93 -5.62 5.15
CA LYS A 193 -17.37 -4.37 4.53
C LYS A 193 -17.14 -4.39 3.02
N GLU A 194 -17.88 -3.58 2.30
CA GLU A 194 -17.76 -3.43 0.84
C GLU A 194 -17.64 -1.96 0.48
N LEU A 195 -16.67 -1.60 -0.33
CA LEU A 195 -16.60 -0.28 -0.94
C LEU A 195 -17.80 -0.11 -1.90
N ARG A 196 -18.63 0.90 -1.67
CA ARG A 196 -19.84 1.19 -2.46
C ARG A 196 -19.71 2.48 -3.26
N GLY A 197 -18.84 3.35 -2.85
CA GLY A 197 -18.56 4.58 -3.57
C GLY A 197 -17.29 5.24 -3.07
N PHE A 198 -16.73 6.08 -3.91
CA PHE A 198 -15.63 6.97 -3.52
C PHE A 198 -15.68 8.25 -4.36
N GLN A 199 -15.14 9.29 -3.79
CA GLN A 199 -15.01 10.59 -4.47
C GLN A 199 -13.70 11.24 -4.03
N ARG A 200 -13.00 11.83 -5.00
CA ARG A 200 -11.81 12.66 -4.78
C ARG A 200 -12.19 14.12 -4.76
#